data_4514466f9d1f3d18e72369b65c0e46ed
#
_entry.id   4514466f9d1f3d18e72369b65c0e46ed
#
_cell.length_a   1.000
_cell.length_b   1.000
_cell.length_c   1.000
_cell.angle_alpha   90.00
_cell.angle_beta   90.00
_cell.angle_gamma   90.00
#
_symmetry.space_group_name_H-M   'P 1'
#
loop_
_entity.id
_entity.type
_entity.pdbx_description
1 polymer ?
#
loop_
_entity_poly.entity_id
_entity_poly.type
_entity_poly.pdbx_seq_one_letter_code
_entity_poly.pdbx_strand_id
1 'polypeptide(L)' 'MEETKFLRIGAILQMAIIDEAEATKNYMSQLDEINALSPETAETLSSVFEEIVADELNHIQKLKTAFQQVTGIVEAVD' A
#
# COMPACT_ATOMS: atom_id res chain seq x y z
N MET A 1 1.97 -0.12 30.32
CA MET A 1 0.65 0.40 30.04
C MET A 1 0.66 1.25 28.80
N GLU A 2 1.32 2.40 28.81
CA GLU A 2 1.42 3.20 27.61
C GLU A 2 2.22 2.51 26.52
N GLU A 3 3.27 1.79 26.90
CA GLU A 3 4.06 1.02 25.94
C GLU A 3 3.22 -0.01 25.21
N THR A 4 2.33 -0.71 25.94
CA THR A 4 1.43 -1.70 25.34
C THR A 4 0.49 -1.02 24.35
N LYS A 5 -0.02 0.16 24.71
CA LYS A 5 -0.90 0.94 23.84
C LYS A 5 -0.19 1.32 22.54
N PHE A 6 1.05 1.82 22.62
CA PHE A 6 1.81 2.19 21.44
C PHE A 6 2.18 0.99 20.58
N LEU A 7 2.45 -0.16 21.20
CA LEU A 7 2.71 -1.38 20.44
C LEU A 7 1.47 -1.84 19.68
N ARG A 8 0.30 -1.69 20.29
CA ARG A 8 -0.96 -2.04 19.62
C ARG A 8 -1.28 -1.09 18.47
N ILE A 9 -1.04 0.19 18.66
CA ILE A 9 -1.20 1.19 17.59
C ILE A 9 -0.22 0.88 16.46
N GLY A 10 1.02 0.55 16.79
CA GLY A 10 2.01 0.13 15.80
C GLY A 10 1.55 -1.09 14.99
N ALA A 11 0.94 -2.07 15.65
CA ALA A 11 0.41 -3.25 14.96
C ALA A 11 -0.73 -2.89 14.00
N ILE A 12 -1.59 -1.96 14.39
CA ILE A 12 -2.67 -1.47 13.53
C ILE A 12 -2.10 -0.79 12.29
N LEU A 13 -1.10 0.08 12.48
CA LEU A 13 -0.43 0.76 11.37
C LEU A 13 0.28 -0.23 10.44
N GLN A 14 0.88 -1.28 11.02
CA GLN A 14 1.53 -2.33 10.26
C GLN A 14 0.53 -3.07 9.37
N MET A 15 -0.65 -3.37 9.90
CA MET A 15 -1.72 -3.99 9.11
C MET A 15 -2.20 -3.07 7.99
N ALA A 16 -2.31 -1.78 8.25
CA ALA A 16 -2.69 -0.81 7.23
C ALA A 16 -1.66 -0.78 6.09
N ILE A 17 -0.37 -0.88 6.40
CA ILE A 17 0.70 -0.94 5.39
C ILE A 17 0.55 -2.20 4.54
N ILE A 18 0.29 -3.34 5.18
CA ILE A 18 0.10 -4.61 4.47
C ILE A 18 -1.11 -4.54 3.54
N ASP A 19 -2.21 -3.96 4.01
CA ASP A 19 -3.43 -3.81 3.20
C ASP A 19 -3.18 -2.96 1.96
N GLU A 20 -2.43 -1.86 2.10
CA GLU A 20 -2.07 -1.00 0.96
C GLU A 20 -1.15 -1.72 -0.03
N ALA A 21 -0.20 -2.51 0.48
CA ALA A 21 0.71 -3.28 -0.36
C ALA A 21 -0.05 -4.36 -1.16
N GLU A 22 -1.03 -5.02 -0.53
CA GLU A 22 -1.88 -5.99 -1.21
C GLU A 22 -2.76 -5.33 -2.27
N ALA A 23 -3.32 -4.17 -1.98
CA ALA A 23 -4.11 -3.41 -2.95
C ALA A 23 -3.28 -3.08 -4.19
N THR A 24 -2.03 -2.69 -4.01
CA THR A 24 -1.11 -2.42 -5.12
C THR A 24 -0.93 -3.64 -6.02
N LYS A 25 -0.69 -4.81 -5.42
CA LYS A 25 -0.57 -6.06 -6.17
C LYS A 25 -1.85 -6.40 -6.92
N ASN A 26 -2.99 -6.18 -6.29
CA ASN A 26 -4.28 -6.48 -6.89
C ASN A 26 -4.55 -5.61 -8.13
N TYR A 27 -4.22 -4.32 -8.06
CA TYR A 27 -4.37 -3.43 -9.21
C TYR A 27 -3.49 -3.85 -10.38
N MET A 28 -2.24 -4.22 -10.10
CA MET A 28 -1.32 -4.70 -11.14
C MET A 28 -1.81 -5.99 -11.78
N SER A 29 -2.31 -6.91 -10.97
CA SER A 29 -2.88 -8.17 -11.44
C SER A 29 -4.14 -7.94 -12.30
N GLN A 30 -4.98 -7.00 -11.90
CA GLN A 30 -6.18 -6.63 -12.65
C GLN A 30 -5.82 -6.04 -14.02
N LEU A 31 -4.80 -5.21 -14.08
CA LEU A 31 -4.36 -4.65 -15.36
C LEU A 31 -3.81 -5.75 -16.27
N ASP A 32 -3.09 -6.73 -15.72
CA ASP A 32 -2.59 -7.89 -16.47
C ASP A 32 -3.76 -8.70 -17.03
N GLU A 33 -4.82 -8.89 -16.27
CA GLU A 33 -6.02 -9.59 -16.73
C GLU A 33 -6.69 -8.84 -17.87
N ILE A 34 -6.80 -7.53 -17.76
CA ILE A 34 -7.37 -6.68 -18.81
C ILE A 34 -6.50 -6.80 -20.08
N ASN A 35 -5.19 -6.78 -19.92
CA ASN A 35 -4.27 -6.91 -21.04
C ASN A 35 -4.44 -8.25 -21.76
N ALA A 36 -4.73 -9.31 -21.03
CA ALA A 36 -4.98 -10.62 -21.62
C ALA A 36 -6.27 -10.66 -22.44
N LEU A 37 -7.28 -9.88 -22.02
CA LEU A 37 -8.56 -9.81 -22.70
C LEU A 37 -8.57 -8.81 -23.85
N SER A 38 -7.94 -7.67 -23.66
CA SER A 38 -7.90 -6.57 -24.64
C SER A 38 -6.67 -5.73 -24.44
N PRO A 39 -5.58 -5.98 -25.19
CA PRO A 39 -4.37 -5.16 -25.10
C PRO A 39 -4.61 -3.67 -25.35
N GLU A 40 -5.52 -3.34 -26.25
CA GLU A 40 -5.85 -1.92 -26.53
C GLU A 40 -6.49 -1.24 -25.33
N THR A 41 -7.40 -1.94 -24.66
CA THR A 41 -8.06 -1.43 -23.45
C THR A 41 -7.04 -1.26 -22.33
N ALA A 42 -6.15 -2.24 -22.15
CA ALA A 42 -5.09 -2.15 -21.16
C ALA A 42 -4.18 -0.95 -21.40
N GLU A 43 -3.84 -0.68 -22.66
CA GLU A 43 -3.02 0.48 -23.00
C GLU A 43 -3.72 1.78 -22.61
N THR A 44 -5.02 1.88 -22.90
CA THR A 44 -5.83 3.03 -22.55
C THR A 44 -5.92 3.23 -21.03
N LEU A 45 -6.02 2.14 -20.25
CA LEU A 45 -6.19 2.19 -18.81
C LEU A 45 -4.87 2.21 -18.04
N SER A 46 -3.75 1.97 -18.70
CA SER A 46 -2.45 1.85 -18.00
C SER A 46 -2.11 3.10 -17.17
N SER A 47 -2.34 4.30 -17.71
CA SER A 47 -2.05 5.53 -16.98
C SER A 47 -2.93 5.69 -15.75
N VAL A 48 -4.19 5.26 -15.82
CA VAL A 48 -5.11 5.29 -14.67
C VAL A 48 -4.61 4.36 -13.57
N PHE A 49 -4.25 3.11 -13.93
CA PHE A 49 -3.75 2.14 -12.98
C PHE A 49 -2.39 2.53 -12.39
N GLU A 50 -1.51 3.11 -13.21
CA GLU A 50 -0.23 3.63 -12.74
C GLU A 50 -0.42 4.74 -11.70
N GLU A 51 -1.38 5.63 -11.94
CA GLU A 51 -1.70 6.70 -11.00
C GLU A 51 -2.24 6.14 -9.68
N ILE A 52 -3.14 5.15 -9.74
CA ILE A 52 -3.68 4.51 -8.56
C ILE A 52 -2.57 3.81 -7.77
N VAL A 53 -1.69 3.09 -8.44
CA VAL A 53 -0.56 2.41 -7.80
C VAL A 53 0.38 3.42 -7.15
N ALA A 54 0.67 4.54 -7.83
CA ALA A 54 1.51 5.59 -7.26
C ALA A 54 0.89 6.17 -6.00
N ASP A 55 -0.43 6.37 -5.97
CA ASP A 55 -1.14 6.85 -4.79
C ASP A 55 -1.04 5.86 -3.64
N GLU A 56 -1.19 4.55 -3.92
CA GLU A 56 -1.05 3.50 -2.90
C GLU A 56 0.36 3.47 -2.30
N LEU A 57 1.38 3.62 -3.13
CA LEU A 57 2.77 3.67 -2.67
C LEU A 57 3.01 4.90 -1.79
N ASN A 58 2.40 6.03 -2.13
CA ASN A 58 2.47 7.24 -1.31
C ASN A 58 1.79 7.03 0.04
N HIS A 59 0.65 6.33 0.07
CA HIS A 59 -0.04 5.97 1.32
C HIS A 59 0.85 5.10 2.20
N ILE A 60 1.51 4.11 1.62
CA ILE A 60 2.45 3.25 2.34
C ILE A 60 3.55 4.07 2.99
N GLN A 61 4.11 5.02 2.27
CA GLN A 61 5.18 5.88 2.80
C GLN A 61 4.68 6.72 3.97
N LYS A 62 3.48 7.28 3.87
CA LYS A 62 2.86 8.05 4.95
C LYS A 62 2.62 7.19 6.18
N LEU A 63 2.14 5.96 5.98
CA LEU A 63 1.90 5.03 7.08
C LEU A 63 3.19 4.60 7.76
N LYS A 64 4.26 4.39 7.01
CA LYS A 64 5.58 4.07 7.56
C LYS A 64 6.10 5.20 8.42
N THR A 65 5.96 6.44 7.96
CA THR A 65 6.35 7.62 8.72
C THR A 65 5.56 7.72 10.01
N ALA A 66 4.25 7.50 9.96
CA ALA A 66 3.39 7.50 11.14
C ALA A 66 3.81 6.40 12.12
N PHE A 67 4.13 5.21 11.62
CA PHE A 67 4.60 4.10 12.43
C PHE A 67 5.88 4.47 13.20
N GLN A 68 6.85 5.08 12.51
CA GLN A 68 8.09 5.52 13.13
C GLN A 68 7.84 6.56 14.21
N GLN A 69 6.95 7.52 13.96
CA GLN A 69 6.62 8.59 14.90
C GLN A 69 5.96 8.05 16.17
N VAL A 70 5.09 7.07 16.04
CA VAL A 70 4.34 6.52 17.16
C VAL A 70 5.15 5.52 17.97
N THR A 71 5.87 4.64 17.30
CA THR A 71 6.56 3.53 17.95
C THR A 71 8.03 3.81 18.24
N GLY A 72 8.65 4.76 17.55
CA GLY A 72 10.09 5.00 17.62
C GLY A 72 10.93 3.96 16.90
N ILE A 73 10.27 3.02 16.21
CA ILE A 73 10.96 2.00 15.42
C ILE A 73 11.22 2.58 14.03
N VAL A 74 12.47 2.49 13.57
CA VAL A 74 12.89 3.17 12.33
C VAL A 74 12.28 2.57 11.07
N GLU A 75 12.05 1.26 11.06
CA GLU A 75 11.49 0.59 9.88
C GLU A 75 10.25 -0.21 10.22
N ALA A 76 9.22 -0.05 9.39
CA ALA A 76 8.04 -0.90 9.41
C ALA A 76 8.24 -2.03 8.41
N VAL A 77 7.71 -3.19 8.74
CA VAL A 77 7.70 -4.34 7.82
C VAL A 77 6.49 -4.21 6.89
N ASP A 78 6.69 -4.36 5.62
CA ASP A 78 5.61 -4.28 4.64
C ASP A 78 5.48 -5.53 3.75
#